data_5f3708d64753d781a01ef2bdfc22645e
#
_entry.id   5f3708d64753d781a01ef2bdfc22645e
#
_cell.length_a   1.000
_cell.length_b   1.000
_cell.length_c   1.000
_cell.angle_alpha   90.00
_cell.angle_beta   90.00
_cell.angle_gamma   90.00
#
_symmetry.space_group_name_H-M   'P 1'
#
loop_
_entity.id
_entity.type
_entity.pdbx_description
1 polymer ?
#
loop_
_entity_poly.entity_id
_entity_poly.type
_entity_poly.pdbx_seq_one_letter_code
_entity_poly.pdbx_strand_id
1 'polypeptide(L)'
;MKNMNKTFRKIGTAIMGLALVAGLSTSCSNGDWEDSLQGGTANGGNNGKISVYFSMQAPIRVITLGNDDDAVNTDDNAHQFKLQATWGGGYKNTKDCKISYQIDPSLLPEGSGMEVLPSSYYTLEDPNTLTIPKGKIIGGTTVHLTDAFFNDPKAATTHYVLPVKLVSSLTGDDILEKQNYQLLCVKYKNQYSGLYCKTGTTNIQDLKTITHKNEDALDVVSTVDFNTSSITFSYPVKEWKHDDATDSWSQIDATKKLTLTLAFNGENCQVFQDGKVIGNGTFAPRGIQDFSDKNRMADCLKIKFNATVVTNAGDAEHEKTWNISADYVMSMMSRGNKLESWK
;
A
#
# COMPACT_ATOMS: atom_id res chain seq x y z
N MET A 1 21.48 -7.87 -25.88
CA MET A 1 20.34 -7.20 -25.22
C MET A 1 19.49 -8.09 -24.29
N LYS A 2 19.28 -9.40 -24.57
CA LYS A 2 18.49 -10.31 -23.71
C LYS A 2 18.98 -10.49 -22.27
N ASN A 3 20.29 -10.37 -22.01
CA ASN A 3 20.84 -10.59 -20.67
C ASN A 3 20.83 -9.35 -19.74
N MET A 4 20.70 -8.16 -20.31
CA MET A 4 20.71 -6.92 -19.53
C MET A 4 19.40 -6.70 -18.77
N ASN A 5 18.25 -7.08 -19.36
CA ASN A 5 16.94 -6.94 -18.71
C ASN A 5 16.72 -7.92 -17.55
N LYS A 6 17.31 -9.14 -17.63
CA LYS A 6 17.24 -10.10 -16.51
C LYS A 6 18.06 -9.65 -15.30
N THR A 7 19.16 -8.97 -15.54
CA THR A 7 20.04 -8.44 -14.49
C THR A 7 19.37 -7.25 -13.79
N PHE A 8 18.71 -6.36 -14.53
CA PHE A 8 17.97 -5.24 -13.94
C PHE A 8 16.74 -5.69 -13.14
N ARG A 9 16.00 -6.74 -13.57
CA ARG A 9 14.89 -7.31 -12.79
C ARG A 9 15.37 -7.96 -11.48
N LYS A 10 16.47 -8.69 -11.52
CA LYS A 10 17.07 -9.30 -10.31
C LYS A 10 17.66 -8.24 -9.36
N ILE A 11 18.21 -7.16 -9.90
CA ILE A 11 18.71 -6.03 -9.12
C ILE A 11 17.56 -5.24 -8.50
N GLY A 12 16.46 -5.01 -9.23
CA GLY A 12 15.28 -4.32 -8.71
C GLY A 12 14.62 -5.08 -7.56
N THR A 13 14.47 -6.39 -7.68
CA THR A 13 13.90 -7.25 -6.62
C THR A 13 14.86 -7.39 -5.44
N ALA A 14 16.18 -7.49 -5.69
CA ALA A 14 17.20 -7.55 -4.63
C ALA A 14 17.34 -6.20 -3.88
N ILE A 15 17.18 -5.06 -4.57
CA ILE A 15 17.26 -3.73 -3.94
C ILE A 15 15.97 -3.45 -3.12
N MET A 16 14.78 -3.87 -3.58
CA MET A 16 13.56 -3.77 -2.76
C MET A 16 13.59 -4.71 -1.56
N GLY A 17 14.06 -5.95 -1.73
CA GLY A 17 14.25 -6.89 -0.62
C GLY A 17 15.32 -6.43 0.37
N LEU A 18 16.41 -5.85 -0.11
CA LEU A 18 17.49 -5.35 0.73
C LEU A 18 17.08 -4.07 1.51
N ALA A 19 16.25 -3.20 0.92
CA ALA A 19 15.74 -2.01 1.62
C ALA A 19 14.74 -2.37 2.74
N LEU A 20 13.91 -3.42 2.56
CA LEU A 20 13.03 -3.91 3.63
C LEU A 20 13.80 -4.66 4.73
N VAL A 21 14.80 -5.46 4.37
CA VAL A 21 15.66 -6.16 5.34
C VAL A 21 16.61 -5.19 6.05
N ALA A 22 17.11 -4.14 5.35
CA ALA A 22 17.92 -3.10 5.98
C ALA A 22 17.11 -2.25 6.99
N GLY A 23 15.81 -2.00 6.74
CA GLY A 23 14.94 -1.30 7.70
C GLY A 23 14.59 -2.12 8.94
N LEU A 24 14.65 -3.46 8.86
CA LEU A 24 14.40 -4.37 9.98
C LEU A 24 15.70 -4.87 10.64
N SER A 25 16.82 -4.87 9.93
CA SER A 25 18.10 -5.38 10.43
C SER A 25 19.04 -4.30 10.99
N THR A 26 18.75 -3.01 10.78
CA THR A 26 19.48 -1.94 11.46
C THR A 26 19.18 -1.86 12.96
N SER A 27 18.21 -2.65 13.46
CA SER A 27 18.00 -2.81 14.90
C SER A 27 18.83 -3.93 15.54
N CYS A 28 19.64 -4.68 14.78
CA CYS A 28 20.33 -5.88 15.25
C CYS A 28 21.82 -5.98 14.92
N SER A 29 22.52 -4.92 14.51
CA SER A 29 23.98 -4.94 14.50
C SER A 29 24.49 -4.53 15.90
N ASN A 30 25.08 -5.47 16.60
CA ASN A 30 25.49 -5.34 18.00
C ASN A 30 26.64 -4.34 18.25
N GLY A 31 27.20 -3.68 17.25
CA GLY A 31 28.32 -2.77 17.41
C GLY A 31 27.93 -1.29 17.43
N ASP A 32 27.20 -0.86 16.42
CA ASP A 32 26.99 0.57 16.19
C ASP A 32 25.85 1.19 17.04
N TRP A 33 24.92 0.40 17.52
CA TRP A 33 23.81 0.93 18.34
C TRP A 33 24.18 1.08 19.82
N GLU A 34 25.13 0.29 20.33
CA GLU A 34 25.65 0.46 21.68
C GLU A 34 26.34 1.82 21.84
N ASP A 35 27.12 2.25 20.85
CA ASP A 35 27.77 3.55 20.82
C ASP A 35 26.76 4.69 20.64
N SER A 36 25.69 4.49 19.86
CA SER A 36 24.63 5.49 19.70
C SER A 36 23.75 5.66 20.94
N LEU A 37 23.61 4.63 21.77
CA LEU A 37 22.93 4.71 23.05
C LEU A 37 23.76 5.42 24.12
N GLN A 38 25.10 5.32 24.07
CA GLN A 38 26.00 6.08 24.95
C GLN A 38 26.08 7.57 24.56
N GLY A 39 25.91 7.87 23.25
CA GLY A 39 25.95 9.22 22.70
C GLY A 39 24.65 10.03 22.86
N GLY A 40 23.68 9.55 23.61
CA GLY A 40 22.33 10.12 23.72
C GLY A 40 22.20 11.59 24.17
N THR A 41 23.31 12.26 24.44
CA THR A 41 23.32 13.69 24.79
C THR A 41 23.36 14.63 23.57
N ALA A 42 23.86 14.19 22.42
CA ALA A 42 24.09 15.06 21.26
C ALA A 42 22.80 15.41 20.50
N ASN A 43 21.75 14.57 20.57
CA ASN A 43 20.48 14.75 19.86
C ASN A 43 19.26 14.92 20.77
N GLY A 44 19.43 15.43 21.98
CA GLY A 44 18.34 15.61 22.94
C GLY A 44 17.96 14.31 23.64
N GLY A 45 18.84 13.34 23.68
CA GLY A 45 18.74 12.14 24.50
C GLY A 45 18.75 12.49 25.99
N ASN A 46 18.12 11.66 26.79
CA ASN A 46 17.84 11.89 28.20
C ASN A 46 19.03 11.59 29.13
N ASN A 47 20.25 12.01 28.79
CA ASN A 47 21.48 11.88 29.61
C ASN A 47 21.73 10.46 30.18
N GLY A 48 21.54 9.41 29.35
CA GLY A 48 21.71 8.02 29.79
C GLY A 48 20.54 7.48 30.62
N LYS A 49 19.47 8.23 30.78
CA LYS A 49 18.25 7.74 31.42
C LYS A 49 17.45 6.84 30.47
N ILE A 50 16.86 5.82 31.03
CA ILE A 50 15.94 4.93 30.33
C ILE A 50 14.67 5.72 29.99
N SER A 51 14.31 5.73 28.71
CA SER A 51 13.15 6.45 28.20
C SER A 51 12.26 5.57 27.36
N VAL A 52 10.97 5.88 27.37
CA VAL A 52 9.96 5.29 26.50
C VAL A 52 9.41 6.36 25.54
N TYR A 53 9.19 6.01 24.30
CA TYR A 53 8.83 6.97 23.26
C TYR A 53 8.24 6.29 22.02
N PHE A 54 7.67 7.08 21.11
CA PHE A 54 7.34 6.65 19.77
C PHE A 54 8.47 7.04 18.81
N SER A 55 9.03 6.07 18.10
CA SER A 55 10.14 6.31 17.15
C SER A 55 9.73 7.08 15.90
N MET A 56 8.45 7.04 15.52
CA MET A 56 7.87 7.77 14.40
C MET A 56 6.60 8.50 14.86
N GLN A 57 6.49 9.81 14.54
CA GLN A 57 5.35 10.63 14.97
C GLN A 57 4.16 10.58 14.02
N ALA A 58 4.38 10.33 12.72
CA ALA A 58 3.30 10.33 11.72
C ALA A 58 3.41 9.17 10.71
N PRO A 59 3.47 7.91 11.20
CA PRO A 59 3.53 6.75 10.31
C PRO A 59 2.18 6.46 9.67
N ILE A 60 2.21 5.76 8.52
CA ILE A 60 1.03 5.13 7.93
C ILE A 60 1.10 3.62 8.16
N ARG A 61 0.08 3.08 8.82
CA ARG A 61 -0.14 1.63 8.93
C ARG A 61 -1.08 1.19 7.82
N VAL A 62 -0.56 0.42 6.89
CA VAL A 62 -1.36 -0.19 5.83
C VAL A 62 -1.70 -1.62 6.23
N ILE A 63 -2.97 -1.91 6.41
CA ILE A 63 -3.50 -3.26 6.61
C ILE A 63 -3.61 -3.91 5.22
N THR A 64 -2.80 -4.91 4.96
CA THR A 64 -2.74 -5.55 3.65
C THR A 64 -3.43 -6.91 3.69
N LEU A 65 -4.60 -7.00 3.07
CA LEU A 65 -5.40 -8.23 3.04
C LEU A 65 -4.97 -9.18 1.92
N GLY A 66 -5.25 -10.48 2.11
CA GLY A 66 -4.93 -11.53 1.16
C GLY A 66 -3.52 -12.10 1.36
N ASN A 67 -3.03 -12.85 0.36
CA ASN A 67 -1.69 -13.45 0.42
C ASN A 67 -0.61 -12.40 0.14
N ASP A 68 0.43 -12.40 0.94
CA ASP A 68 1.62 -11.58 0.73
C ASP A 68 2.86 -12.45 0.86
N ASP A 69 3.66 -12.53 -0.22
CA ASP A 69 4.89 -13.32 -0.24
C ASP A 69 6.11 -12.50 0.17
N ASP A 70 5.96 -11.16 0.16
CA ASP A 70 7.04 -10.24 0.47
C ASP A 70 7.09 -9.91 1.97
N ALA A 71 5.97 -10.16 2.72
CA ALA A 71 5.88 -9.84 4.15
C ALA A 71 4.90 -10.76 4.90
N VAL A 72 5.16 -10.96 6.20
CA VAL A 72 4.22 -11.65 7.08
C VAL A 72 3.05 -10.71 7.39
N ASN A 73 1.86 -11.05 6.91
CA ASN A 73 0.63 -10.26 7.08
C ASN A 73 -0.51 -11.03 7.79
N THR A 74 -0.14 -11.96 8.67
CA THR A 74 -1.11 -12.76 9.45
C THR A 74 -1.99 -11.86 10.32
N ASP A 75 -1.40 -10.84 10.97
CA ASP A 75 -2.15 -9.88 11.79
C ASP A 75 -3.09 -9.04 10.91
N ASP A 76 -2.66 -8.63 9.72
CA ASP A 76 -3.49 -7.87 8.77
C ASP A 76 -4.73 -8.67 8.35
N ASN A 77 -4.56 -9.94 8.01
CA ASN A 77 -5.65 -10.83 7.66
C ASN A 77 -6.55 -11.16 8.86
N ALA A 78 -6.04 -11.04 10.08
CA ALA A 78 -6.82 -11.10 11.32
C ALA A 78 -7.45 -9.75 11.70
N HIS A 79 -7.38 -8.75 10.82
CA HIS A 79 -7.90 -7.40 11.01
C HIS A 79 -7.33 -6.70 12.26
N GLN A 80 -6.04 -6.90 12.54
CA GLN A 80 -5.40 -6.34 13.73
C GLN A 80 -4.00 -5.80 13.44
N PHE A 81 -3.52 -4.95 14.34
CA PHE A 81 -2.13 -4.48 14.32
C PHE A 81 -1.65 -4.13 15.72
N LYS A 82 -0.34 -3.96 15.89
CA LYS A 82 0.26 -3.56 17.16
C LYS A 82 0.45 -2.05 17.23
N LEU A 83 -0.12 -1.42 18.26
CA LEU A 83 0.22 -0.08 18.71
C LEU A 83 1.40 -0.21 19.67
N GLN A 84 2.58 0.28 19.28
CA GLN A 84 3.82 -0.02 19.99
C GLN A 84 4.61 1.24 20.35
N ALA A 85 5.18 1.23 21.56
CA ALA A 85 6.19 2.18 22.01
C ALA A 85 7.57 1.52 22.02
N THR A 86 8.61 2.35 22.01
CA THR A 86 10.01 1.94 22.05
C THR A 86 10.61 2.25 23.42
N TRP A 87 11.44 1.35 23.90
CA TRP A 87 12.29 1.51 25.08
C TRP A 87 13.73 1.78 24.64
N GLY A 88 14.39 2.76 25.20
CA GLY A 88 15.78 3.11 24.87
C GLY A 88 16.53 3.74 26.06
N GLY A 89 17.82 3.96 25.87
CA GLY A 89 18.68 4.56 26.89
C GLY A 89 19.41 3.55 27.78
N GLY A 90 19.35 2.25 27.45
CA GLY A 90 20.06 1.21 28.20
C GLY A 90 20.38 -0.02 27.33
N TYR A 91 21.31 -0.84 27.79
CA TYR A 91 21.77 -2.03 27.07
C TYR A 91 20.77 -3.18 27.05
N LYS A 92 19.93 -3.28 28.10
CA LYS A 92 19.00 -4.38 28.25
C LYS A 92 17.80 -3.98 29.08
N ASN A 93 16.62 -4.20 28.58
CA ASN A 93 15.39 -4.09 29.33
C ASN A 93 15.29 -5.27 30.32
N THR A 94 15.37 -5.00 31.63
CA THR A 94 15.40 -6.02 32.68
C THR A 94 14.06 -6.27 33.36
N LYS A 95 13.03 -5.48 33.01
CA LYS A 95 11.66 -5.55 33.59
C LYS A 95 10.61 -5.32 32.51
N ASP A 96 9.37 -5.66 32.78
CA ASP A 96 8.26 -5.19 31.96
C ASP A 96 8.10 -3.68 32.16
N CYS A 97 8.17 -2.91 31.05
CA CYS A 97 7.86 -1.48 31.06
C CYS A 97 6.38 -1.29 30.78
N LYS A 98 5.67 -0.65 31.71
CA LYS A 98 4.24 -0.31 31.56
C LYS A 98 4.06 1.18 31.47
N ILE A 99 3.37 1.64 30.43
CA ILE A 99 3.18 3.05 30.12
C ILE A 99 1.69 3.31 29.96
N SER A 100 1.14 4.24 30.73
CA SER A 100 -0.23 4.69 30.47
C SER A 100 -0.27 5.59 29.24
N TYR A 101 -1.32 5.46 28.46
CA TYR A 101 -1.54 6.24 27.26
C TYR A 101 -3.00 6.66 27.14
N GLN A 102 -3.26 7.59 26.25
CA GLN A 102 -4.61 8.02 25.89
C GLN A 102 -4.72 8.28 24.40
N ILE A 103 -5.92 8.16 23.88
CA ILE A 103 -6.26 8.68 22.55
C ILE A 103 -6.58 10.16 22.72
N ASP A 104 -5.80 11.03 22.07
CA ASP A 104 -5.87 12.48 22.26
C ASP A 104 -6.16 13.19 20.92
N PRO A 105 -7.43 13.45 20.59
CA PRO A 105 -7.82 14.12 19.35
C PRO A 105 -7.19 15.49 19.14
N SER A 106 -6.81 16.18 20.24
CA SER A 106 -6.20 17.52 20.17
C SER A 106 -4.81 17.54 19.50
N LEU A 107 -4.19 16.38 19.36
CA LEU A 107 -2.90 16.23 18.67
C LEU A 107 -3.01 16.34 17.14
N LEU A 108 -4.21 16.13 16.57
CA LEU A 108 -4.41 16.19 15.12
C LEU A 108 -4.40 17.67 14.68
N PRO A 109 -3.47 18.07 13.78
CA PRO A 109 -3.37 19.45 13.36
C PRO A 109 -4.62 19.92 12.61
N GLU A 110 -5.10 21.10 12.92
CA GLU A 110 -6.15 21.78 12.16
C GLU A 110 -5.72 21.94 10.70
N GLY A 111 -6.66 21.77 9.78
CA GLY A 111 -6.39 21.89 8.33
C GLY A 111 -5.56 20.78 7.71
N SER A 112 -5.27 19.70 8.44
CA SER A 112 -4.55 18.53 7.91
C SER A 112 -5.31 17.76 6.83
N GLY A 113 -6.63 17.96 6.71
CA GLY A 113 -7.50 17.14 5.85
C GLY A 113 -7.74 15.73 6.36
N MET A 114 -7.23 15.40 7.55
CA MET A 114 -7.35 14.11 8.20
C MET A 114 -8.47 14.13 9.24
N GLU A 115 -9.07 12.97 9.49
CA GLU A 115 -10.06 12.76 10.54
C GLU A 115 -9.52 11.79 11.61
N VAL A 116 -9.96 11.99 12.85
CA VAL A 116 -9.66 11.02 13.92
C VAL A 116 -10.38 9.71 13.63
N LEU A 117 -9.66 8.58 13.77
CA LEU A 117 -10.23 7.25 13.59
C LEU A 117 -11.43 7.07 14.54
N PRO A 118 -12.67 6.84 14.04
CA PRO A 118 -13.85 6.67 14.88
C PRO A 118 -13.68 5.53 15.88
N SER A 119 -14.10 5.74 17.13
CA SER A 119 -14.01 4.71 18.17
C SER A 119 -14.82 3.44 17.87
N SER A 120 -15.80 3.52 16.96
CA SER A 120 -16.56 2.36 16.47
C SER A 120 -15.77 1.50 15.47
N TYR A 121 -14.64 1.99 14.95
CA TYR A 121 -13.85 1.30 13.94
C TYR A 121 -12.77 0.39 14.54
N TYR A 122 -12.54 0.46 15.87
CA TYR A 122 -11.52 -0.36 16.51
C TYR A 122 -11.85 -0.70 17.97
N THR A 123 -11.17 -1.69 18.50
CA THR A 123 -11.08 -1.99 19.92
C THR A 123 -9.62 -2.18 20.32
N LEU A 124 -9.29 -1.94 21.57
CA LEU A 124 -7.96 -2.08 22.12
C LEU A 124 -7.94 -3.26 23.10
N GLU A 125 -6.95 -4.15 22.98
CA GLU A 125 -6.77 -5.29 23.88
C GLU A 125 -6.50 -4.81 25.32
N ASP A 126 -5.62 -3.82 25.48
CA ASP A 126 -5.46 -3.04 26.72
C ASP A 126 -5.71 -1.56 26.39
N PRO A 127 -6.84 -0.97 26.82
CA PRO A 127 -7.20 0.40 26.49
C PRO A 127 -6.42 1.46 27.29
N ASN A 128 -5.66 1.05 28.31
CA ASN A 128 -5.03 1.99 29.24
C ASN A 128 -3.51 1.90 29.26
N THR A 129 -2.94 0.74 28.86
CA THR A 129 -1.53 0.46 29.11
C THR A 129 -0.85 -0.13 27.88
N LEU A 130 0.30 0.45 27.49
CA LEU A 130 1.26 -0.18 26.60
C LEU A 130 2.28 -0.95 27.43
N THR A 131 2.52 -2.21 27.10
CA THR A 131 3.50 -3.04 27.81
C THR A 131 4.65 -3.42 26.88
N ILE A 132 5.88 -3.03 27.25
CA ILE A 132 7.10 -3.50 26.60
C ILE A 132 7.67 -4.61 27.48
N PRO A 133 7.64 -5.88 27.01
CA PRO A 133 8.07 -7.01 27.83
C PRO A 133 9.56 -6.97 28.17
N LYS A 134 9.91 -7.56 29.31
CA LYS A 134 11.31 -7.79 29.70
C LYS A 134 12.12 -8.43 28.55
N GLY A 135 13.28 -7.87 28.30
CA GLY A 135 14.19 -8.33 27.23
C GLY A 135 13.79 -7.85 25.83
N LYS A 136 12.71 -7.09 25.69
CA LYS A 136 12.29 -6.46 24.42
C LYS A 136 12.51 -4.95 24.49
N ILE A 137 12.75 -4.36 23.33
CA ILE A 137 12.90 -2.89 23.18
C ILE A 137 11.67 -2.25 22.54
N ILE A 138 10.73 -3.05 22.04
CA ILE A 138 9.47 -2.62 21.46
C ILE A 138 8.35 -3.47 22.07
N GLY A 139 7.23 -2.83 22.36
CA GLY A 139 6.03 -3.50 22.85
C GLY A 139 4.86 -2.53 22.95
N GLY A 140 3.67 -3.05 23.26
CA GLY A 140 2.47 -2.23 23.30
C GLY A 140 1.20 -3.04 23.52
N THR A 141 0.14 -2.65 22.81
CA THR A 141 -1.16 -3.33 22.81
C THR A 141 -1.60 -3.70 21.40
N THR A 142 -2.59 -4.59 21.28
CA THR A 142 -3.20 -4.94 20.00
C THR A 142 -4.40 -4.04 19.75
N VAL A 143 -4.50 -3.52 18.52
CA VAL A 143 -5.67 -2.83 17.99
C VAL A 143 -6.38 -3.79 17.05
N HIS A 144 -7.65 -4.08 17.31
CA HIS A 144 -8.53 -4.87 16.45
C HIS A 144 -9.44 -3.93 15.67
N LEU A 145 -9.44 -4.04 14.35
CA LEU A 145 -10.31 -3.26 13.46
C LEU A 145 -11.63 -3.97 13.26
N THR A 146 -12.72 -3.20 13.24
CA THR A 146 -14.08 -3.72 13.05
C THR A 146 -14.47 -3.74 11.57
N ASP A 147 -15.53 -4.45 11.24
CA ASP A 147 -16.09 -4.44 9.88
C ASP A 147 -16.53 -3.03 9.45
N ALA A 148 -16.90 -2.16 10.39
CA ALA A 148 -17.24 -0.77 10.09
C ALA A 148 -16.07 0.01 9.47
N PHE A 149 -14.83 -0.28 9.87
CA PHE A 149 -13.63 0.30 9.26
C PHE A 149 -13.48 -0.14 7.81
N PHE A 150 -13.62 -1.43 7.52
CA PHE A 150 -13.44 -1.97 6.17
C PHE A 150 -14.60 -1.63 5.23
N ASN A 151 -15.79 -1.35 5.76
CA ASN A 151 -16.96 -0.93 4.99
C ASN A 151 -16.97 0.57 4.65
N ASP A 152 -16.03 1.35 5.20
CA ASP A 152 -15.88 2.76 4.85
C ASP A 152 -14.83 2.95 3.75
N PRO A 153 -15.21 3.42 2.53
CA PRO A 153 -14.27 3.67 1.45
C PRO A 153 -13.15 4.65 1.80
N LYS A 154 -13.38 5.59 2.72
CA LYS A 154 -12.34 6.53 3.19
C LYS A 154 -11.18 5.78 3.87
N ALA A 155 -11.45 4.65 4.53
CA ALA A 155 -10.42 3.85 5.19
C ALA A 155 -9.45 3.15 4.20
N ALA A 156 -9.80 3.07 2.91
CA ALA A 156 -8.86 2.64 1.88
C ALA A 156 -7.84 3.72 1.49
N THR A 157 -7.98 4.94 1.98
CA THR A 157 -7.14 6.09 1.68
C THR A 157 -6.37 6.57 2.91
N THR A 158 -5.43 7.49 2.72
CA THR A 158 -4.76 8.18 3.82
C THR A 158 -5.72 9.24 4.37
N HIS A 159 -6.55 8.87 5.34
CA HIS A 159 -7.65 9.69 5.84
C HIS A 159 -7.79 9.64 7.36
N TYR A 160 -7.82 8.45 7.97
CA TYR A 160 -8.05 8.28 9.40
C TYR A 160 -6.77 8.18 10.20
N VAL A 161 -6.70 8.92 11.31
CA VAL A 161 -5.56 8.94 12.23
C VAL A 161 -6.00 8.50 13.62
N LEU A 162 -5.25 7.59 14.23
CA LEU A 162 -5.32 7.25 15.63
C LEU A 162 -4.28 8.11 16.39
N PRO A 163 -4.69 9.20 17.07
CA PRO A 163 -3.77 10.07 17.78
C PRO A 163 -3.53 9.53 19.18
N VAL A 164 -2.30 9.10 19.44
CA VAL A 164 -1.92 8.45 20.72
C VAL A 164 -0.91 9.31 21.46
N LYS A 165 -1.11 9.48 22.76
CA LYS A 165 -0.19 10.19 23.66
C LYS A 165 0.21 9.32 24.85
N LEU A 166 1.50 9.21 25.12
CA LEU A 166 2.02 8.63 26.35
C LEU A 166 1.79 9.62 27.49
N VAL A 167 1.25 9.15 28.59
CA VAL A 167 0.85 10.00 29.73
C VAL A 167 1.84 9.87 30.87
N SER A 168 2.09 8.66 31.35
CA SER A 168 2.99 8.39 32.45
C SER A 168 3.59 6.99 32.39
N SER A 169 4.80 6.82 32.87
CA SER A 169 5.35 5.49 33.11
C SER A 169 4.86 4.96 34.48
N LEU A 170 4.35 3.73 34.44
CA LEU A 170 3.93 3.00 35.64
C LEU A 170 5.08 2.21 36.27
N THR A 171 6.24 2.18 35.64
CA THR A 171 7.41 1.40 36.04
C THR A 171 8.66 2.25 36.29
N GLY A 172 8.51 3.59 36.31
CA GLY A 172 9.55 4.56 36.64
C GLY A 172 10.54 4.88 35.54
N ASP A 173 10.18 4.59 34.29
CA ASP A 173 10.96 4.99 33.13
C ASP A 173 10.60 6.43 32.74
N ASP A 174 11.50 7.20 32.15
CA ASP A 174 11.19 8.54 31.66
C ASP A 174 10.40 8.47 30.34
N ILE A 175 9.54 9.45 30.07
CA ILE A 175 8.92 9.65 28.77
C ILE A 175 9.70 10.73 28.03
N LEU A 176 10.12 10.43 26.79
CA LEU A 176 10.81 11.40 25.95
C LEU A 176 9.81 12.43 25.41
N GLU A 177 9.81 13.65 25.99
CA GLU A 177 8.80 14.69 25.72
C GLU A 177 8.53 14.98 24.26
N LYS A 178 9.58 15.08 23.44
CA LYS A 178 9.46 15.36 22.00
C LYS A 178 8.91 14.20 21.17
N GLN A 179 8.85 13.01 21.76
CA GLN A 179 8.41 11.77 21.09
C GLN A 179 7.36 11.03 21.94
N ASN A 180 6.61 11.77 22.75
CA ASN A 180 5.57 11.20 23.60
C ASN A 180 4.22 11.02 22.89
N TYR A 181 4.14 11.29 21.59
CA TYR A 181 2.91 11.14 20.81
C TYR A 181 3.16 10.46 19.47
N GLN A 182 2.10 9.86 18.93
CA GLN A 182 2.08 9.32 17.58
C GLN A 182 0.73 9.63 16.92
N LEU A 183 0.79 10.08 15.69
CA LEU A 183 -0.35 10.31 14.82
C LEU A 183 -0.38 9.17 13.79
N LEU A 184 -0.89 8.02 14.19
CA LEU A 184 -0.87 6.80 13.39
C LEU A 184 -2.02 6.81 12.39
N CYS A 185 -1.71 7.11 11.12
CA CYS A 185 -2.69 6.95 10.04
C CYS A 185 -2.90 5.46 9.78
N VAL A 186 -4.17 5.03 9.71
CA VAL A 186 -4.52 3.63 9.44
C VAL A 186 -5.34 3.57 8.16
N LYS A 187 -4.89 2.76 7.20
CA LYS A 187 -5.60 2.47 5.96
C LYS A 187 -5.48 0.99 5.60
N TYR A 188 -6.27 0.52 4.64
CA TYR A 188 -6.15 -0.86 4.17
C TYR A 188 -5.98 -0.95 2.64
N LYS A 189 -5.45 -2.09 2.21
CA LYS A 189 -5.49 -2.59 0.85
C LYS A 189 -6.34 -3.87 0.85
N ASN A 190 -7.29 -3.95 -0.06
CA ASN A 190 -8.07 -5.17 -0.22
C ASN A 190 -7.23 -6.31 -0.83
N GLN A 191 -7.75 -7.53 -0.77
CA GLN A 191 -7.04 -8.72 -1.25
C GLN A 191 -6.77 -8.75 -2.76
N TYR A 192 -7.38 -7.86 -3.53
CA TYR A 192 -7.23 -7.79 -4.99
C TYR A 192 -6.14 -6.83 -5.43
N SER A 193 -5.72 -5.92 -4.55
CA SER A 193 -4.76 -4.86 -4.86
C SER A 193 -3.32 -5.36 -4.90
N GLY A 194 -2.57 -4.89 -5.89
CA GLY A 194 -1.16 -5.24 -6.05
C GLY A 194 -0.61 -4.85 -7.42
N LEU A 195 0.61 -5.28 -7.67
CA LEU A 195 1.32 -5.15 -8.94
C LEU A 195 1.15 -6.45 -9.72
N TYR A 196 0.62 -6.35 -10.93
CA TYR A 196 0.32 -7.51 -11.75
C TYR A 196 1.12 -7.52 -13.04
N CYS A 197 1.63 -8.69 -13.39
CA CYS A 197 2.12 -8.99 -14.74
C CYS A 197 1.01 -9.64 -15.54
N LYS A 198 0.81 -9.24 -16.79
CA LYS A 198 -0.28 -9.76 -17.63
C LYS A 198 0.20 -10.55 -18.84
N THR A 199 -0.63 -11.51 -19.23
CA THR A 199 -0.61 -12.16 -20.54
C THR A 199 -1.98 -12.05 -21.19
N GLY A 200 -2.06 -12.29 -22.49
CA GLY A 200 -3.34 -12.25 -23.21
C GLY A 200 -3.31 -11.31 -24.41
N THR A 201 -4.48 -10.83 -24.80
CA THR A 201 -4.62 -10.05 -26.04
C THR A 201 -5.45 -8.80 -25.82
N THR A 202 -5.10 -7.76 -26.58
CA THR A 202 -5.92 -6.57 -26.80
C THR A 202 -6.16 -6.44 -28.29
N ASN A 203 -7.42 -6.36 -28.70
CA ASN A 203 -7.77 -5.97 -30.05
C ASN A 203 -8.34 -4.56 -30.04
N ILE A 204 -7.69 -3.66 -30.76
CA ILE A 204 -8.18 -2.30 -31.03
C ILE A 204 -8.73 -2.31 -32.45
N GLN A 205 -10.06 -2.21 -32.55
CA GLN A 205 -10.75 -2.33 -33.83
C GLN A 205 -10.19 -1.32 -34.85
N ASP A 206 -10.01 -1.76 -36.08
CA ASP A 206 -9.49 -0.97 -37.22
C ASP A 206 -8.07 -0.44 -37.05
N LEU A 207 -7.35 -0.91 -36.02
CA LEU A 207 -5.98 -0.46 -35.75
C LEU A 207 -5.01 -1.64 -35.65
N LYS A 208 -5.07 -2.40 -34.55
CA LYS A 208 -4.15 -3.53 -34.30
C LYS A 208 -4.60 -4.47 -33.20
N THR A 209 -4.03 -5.69 -33.26
CA THR A 209 -4.05 -6.62 -32.14
C THR A 209 -2.69 -6.63 -31.44
N ILE A 210 -2.69 -6.54 -30.10
CA ILE A 210 -1.50 -6.60 -29.26
C ILE A 210 -1.55 -7.89 -28.46
N THR A 211 -0.48 -8.68 -28.52
CA THR A 211 -0.29 -9.85 -27.67
C THR A 211 0.61 -9.46 -26.50
N HIS A 212 0.10 -9.57 -25.28
CA HIS A 212 0.83 -9.29 -24.04
C HIS A 212 1.55 -10.54 -23.56
N LYS A 213 2.73 -10.34 -23.03
CA LYS A 213 3.58 -11.37 -22.43
C LYS A 213 3.94 -10.95 -21.02
N ASN A 214 4.31 -11.91 -20.20
CA ASN A 214 4.73 -11.69 -18.81
C ASN A 214 5.95 -10.75 -18.60
N GLU A 215 6.57 -10.30 -19.68
CA GLU A 215 7.70 -9.36 -19.68
C GLU A 215 7.24 -7.90 -19.88
N ASP A 216 5.94 -7.67 -20.13
CA ASP A 216 5.36 -6.34 -20.25
C ASP A 216 5.40 -5.59 -18.90
N ALA A 217 5.23 -4.28 -18.94
CA ALA A 217 5.19 -3.45 -17.74
C ALA A 217 4.08 -3.91 -16.77
N LEU A 218 4.35 -3.76 -15.46
CA LEU A 218 3.39 -4.14 -14.43
C LEU A 218 2.20 -3.19 -14.43
N ASP A 219 1.01 -3.76 -14.31
CA ASP A 219 -0.23 -3.02 -14.07
C ASP A 219 -0.51 -2.92 -12.57
N VAL A 220 -1.05 -1.79 -12.14
CA VAL A 220 -1.39 -1.52 -10.74
C VAL A 220 -2.88 -1.67 -10.54
N VAL A 221 -3.29 -2.63 -9.72
CA VAL A 221 -4.65 -2.75 -9.20
C VAL A 221 -4.70 -2.08 -7.84
N SER A 222 -5.51 -1.03 -7.72
CA SER A 222 -5.61 -0.19 -6.52
C SER A 222 -6.94 -0.40 -5.80
N THR A 223 -6.92 -0.42 -4.48
CA THR A 223 -8.12 -0.48 -3.65
C THR A 223 -8.99 0.77 -3.85
N VAL A 224 -10.28 0.59 -4.04
CA VAL A 224 -11.32 1.63 -3.98
C VAL A 224 -12.12 1.47 -2.69
N ASP A 225 -12.60 0.25 -2.43
CA ASP A 225 -13.22 -0.19 -1.19
C ASP A 225 -12.93 -1.68 -0.95
N PHE A 226 -13.61 -2.29 0.03
CA PHE A 226 -13.36 -3.68 0.44
C PHE A 226 -13.50 -4.69 -0.69
N ASN A 227 -14.50 -4.49 -1.57
CA ASN A 227 -14.81 -5.38 -2.68
C ASN A 227 -14.59 -4.73 -4.05
N THR A 228 -14.05 -3.52 -4.10
CA THR A 228 -13.88 -2.79 -5.35
C THR A 228 -12.43 -2.34 -5.51
N SER A 229 -11.92 -2.52 -6.71
CA SER A 229 -10.59 -2.04 -7.10
C SER A 229 -10.66 -1.28 -8.42
N SER A 230 -9.65 -0.49 -8.71
CA SER A 230 -9.47 0.19 -9.99
C SER A 230 -8.19 -0.24 -10.67
N ILE A 231 -8.21 -0.23 -12.00
CA ILE A 231 -7.03 -0.46 -12.82
C ILE A 231 -7.05 0.49 -14.00
N THR A 232 -5.88 0.99 -14.41
CA THR A 232 -5.75 1.88 -15.56
C THR A 232 -4.82 1.26 -16.59
N PHE A 233 -5.35 1.06 -17.79
CA PHE A 233 -4.59 0.63 -18.95
C PHE A 233 -4.29 1.80 -19.88
N SER A 234 -3.24 1.67 -20.67
CA SER A 234 -2.88 2.62 -21.72
C SER A 234 -2.94 1.94 -23.07
N TYR A 235 -3.72 2.52 -23.99
CA TYR A 235 -3.89 1.95 -25.32
C TYR A 235 -3.37 2.90 -26.39
N PRO A 236 -2.53 2.39 -27.32
CA PRO A 236 -2.11 3.15 -28.48
C PRO A 236 -3.29 3.31 -29.44
N VAL A 237 -3.55 4.53 -29.86
CA VAL A 237 -4.61 4.91 -30.80
C VAL A 237 -4.08 5.93 -31.79
N LYS A 238 -4.92 6.39 -32.72
CA LYS A 238 -4.63 7.51 -33.57
C LYS A 238 -5.52 8.69 -33.18
N GLU A 239 -4.97 9.90 -33.25
CA GLU A 239 -5.74 11.12 -33.10
C GLU A 239 -5.39 12.12 -34.19
N TRP A 240 -6.31 13.02 -34.52
CA TRP A 240 -6.07 14.09 -35.44
C TRP A 240 -5.42 15.27 -34.73
N LYS A 241 -4.43 15.87 -35.38
CA LYS A 241 -3.75 17.08 -34.90
C LYS A 241 -3.73 18.11 -36.02
N HIS A 242 -4.15 19.34 -35.68
CA HIS A 242 -4.03 20.51 -36.55
C HIS A 242 -2.60 21.05 -36.50
N ASP A 243 -2.05 21.38 -37.66
CA ASP A 243 -0.79 22.11 -37.76
C ASP A 243 -1.12 23.55 -38.20
N ASP A 244 -1.01 24.50 -37.28
CA ASP A 244 -1.32 25.90 -37.51
C ASP A 244 -0.40 26.60 -38.56
N ALA A 245 0.80 26.03 -38.75
CA ALA A 245 1.75 26.59 -39.73
C ALA A 245 1.39 26.28 -41.19
N THR A 246 0.73 25.13 -41.41
CA THR A 246 0.36 24.64 -42.72
C THR A 246 -1.14 24.60 -42.95
N ASP A 247 -1.93 25.00 -41.94
CA ASP A 247 -3.40 24.91 -41.92
C ASP A 247 -3.91 23.55 -42.36
N SER A 248 -3.30 22.49 -41.84
CA SER A 248 -3.59 21.13 -42.25
C SER A 248 -3.77 20.17 -41.06
N TRP A 249 -4.63 19.16 -41.25
CA TRP A 249 -4.86 18.12 -40.28
C TRP A 249 -4.07 16.86 -40.65
N SER A 250 -3.47 16.23 -39.64
CA SER A 250 -2.78 14.94 -39.83
C SER A 250 -3.09 13.99 -38.70
N GLN A 251 -3.12 12.68 -39.00
CA GLN A 251 -3.22 11.66 -37.94
C GLN A 251 -1.85 11.38 -37.33
N ILE A 252 -1.80 11.43 -36.01
CA ILE A 252 -0.61 11.10 -35.23
C ILE A 252 -0.87 9.91 -34.30
N ASP A 253 0.20 9.24 -33.88
CA ASP A 253 0.13 8.23 -32.81
C ASP A 253 -0.14 8.91 -31.47
N ALA A 254 -1.10 8.37 -30.74
CA ALA A 254 -1.49 8.84 -29.42
C ALA A 254 -1.64 7.67 -28.44
N THR A 255 -1.70 7.98 -27.17
CA THR A 255 -1.98 7.00 -26.10
C THR A 255 -3.14 7.51 -25.26
N LYS A 256 -4.20 6.72 -25.16
CA LYS A 256 -5.34 7.02 -24.27
C LYS A 256 -5.32 6.10 -23.07
N LYS A 257 -5.56 6.69 -21.91
CA LYS A 257 -5.73 5.96 -20.65
C LYS A 257 -7.19 5.56 -20.49
N LEU A 258 -7.40 4.34 -20.06
CA LEU A 258 -8.71 3.78 -19.72
C LEU A 258 -8.66 3.28 -18.29
N THR A 259 -9.41 3.92 -17.39
CA THR A 259 -9.58 3.47 -16.01
C THR A 259 -10.84 2.64 -15.91
N LEU A 260 -10.69 1.44 -15.38
CA LEU A 260 -11.77 0.47 -15.15
C LEU A 260 -11.97 0.27 -13.66
N THR A 261 -13.22 0.05 -13.28
CA THR A 261 -13.58 -0.39 -11.93
C THR A 261 -13.87 -1.90 -11.96
N LEU A 262 -13.30 -2.60 -11.00
CA LEU A 262 -13.43 -4.04 -10.80
C LEU A 262 -14.23 -4.26 -9.52
N ALA A 263 -15.47 -4.74 -9.62
CA ALA A 263 -16.31 -5.06 -8.48
C ALA A 263 -16.35 -6.57 -8.25
N PHE A 264 -15.96 -7.00 -7.08
CA PHE A 264 -15.80 -8.41 -6.71
C PHE A 264 -16.97 -8.89 -5.84
N ASN A 265 -17.38 -10.12 -6.09
CA ASN A 265 -18.28 -10.89 -5.23
C ASN A 265 -17.70 -12.29 -5.07
N GLY A 266 -16.92 -12.48 -3.99
CA GLY A 266 -16.07 -13.65 -3.83
C GLY A 266 -15.03 -13.74 -4.94
N GLU A 267 -15.03 -14.86 -5.66
CA GLU A 267 -14.10 -15.08 -6.78
C GLU A 267 -14.55 -14.42 -8.10
N ASN A 268 -15.82 -13.99 -8.19
CA ASN A 268 -16.32 -13.37 -9.42
C ASN A 268 -16.05 -11.87 -9.45
N CYS A 269 -15.79 -11.35 -10.64
CA CYS A 269 -15.51 -9.94 -10.88
C CYS A 269 -16.37 -9.41 -12.02
N GLN A 270 -16.98 -8.24 -11.83
CA GLN A 270 -17.56 -7.45 -12.90
C GLN A 270 -16.64 -6.30 -13.25
N VAL A 271 -16.51 -6.01 -14.55
CA VAL A 271 -15.67 -4.93 -15.07
C VAL A 271 -16.56 -3.78 -15.53
N PHE A 272 -16.29 -2.57 -15.03
CA PHE A 272 -17.06 -1.38 -15.34
C PHE A 272 -16.20 -0.31 -16.02
N GLN A 273 -16.82 0.39 -16.95
CA GLN A 273 -16.35 1.67 -17.48
C GLN A 273 -17.47 2.69 -17.28
N ASP A 274 -17.17 3.81 -16.63
CA ASP A 274 -18.11 4.92 -16.38
C ASP A 274 -19.47 4.44 -15.80
N GLY A 275 -19.40 3.50 -14.84
CA GLY A 275 -20.55 2.93 -14.16
C GLY A 275 -21.36 1.88 -14.96
N LYS A 276 -20.94 1.54 -16.19
CA LYS A 276 -21.58 0.51 -17.02
C LYS A 276 -20.77 -0.77 -17.00
N VAL A 277 -21.44 -1.92 -16.85
CA VAL A 277 -20.81 -3.23 -16.98
C VAL A 277 -20.39 -3.44 -18.44
N ILE A 278 -19.10 -3.68 -18.65
CA ILE A 278 -18.49 -3.90 -19.97
C ILE A 278 -17.81 -5.27 -20.09
N GLY A 279 -17.77 -6.02 -18.99
CA GLY A 279 -17.11 -7.32 -18.97
C GLY A 279 -17.21 -8.00 -17.61
N ASN A 280 -16.50 -9.10 -17.51
CA ASN A 280 -16.43 -9.92 -16.30
C ASN A 280 -15.04 -10.51 -16.11
N GLY A 281 -14.81 -11.13 -14.98
CA GLY A 281 -13.58 -11.79 -14.64
C GLY A 281 -13.70 -12.70 -13.44
N THR A 282 -12.57 -13.25 -13.01
CA THR A 282 -12.44 -14.06 -11.81
C THR A 282 -11.14 -13.74 -11.08
N PHE A 283 -11.17 -13.83 -9.77
CA PHE A 283 -10.01 -13.77 -8.91
C PHE A 283 -9.83 -15.10 -8.20
N ALA A 284 -8.65 -15.69 -8.28
CA ALA A 284 -8.32 -16.94 -7.61
C ALA A 284 -7.05 -16.74 -6.76
N PRO A 285 -7.16 -16.77 -5.42
CA PRO A 285 -5.99 -16.77 -4.55
C PRO A 285 -5.09 -17.95 -4.85
N ARG A 286 -3.78 -17.69 -5.03
CA ARG A 286 -2.79 -18.74 -5.42
C ARG A 286 -3.24 -19.55 -6.66
N GLY A 287 -3.99 -18.93 -7.57
CA GLY A 287 -4.65 -19.60 -8.69
C GLY A 287 -3.81 -19.80 -9.94
N ILE A 288 -2.58 -19.29 -9.98
CA ILE A 288 -1.69 -19.42 -11.12
C ILE A 288 -0.24 -19.61 -10.67
N GLN A 289 0.53 -20.34 -11.47
CA GLN A 289 1.97 -20.37 -11.33
C GLN A 289 2.55 -18.99 -11.64
N ASP A 290 3.40 -18.47 -10.78
CA ASP A 290 4.04 -17.15 -10.97
C ASP A 290 4.80 -17.13 -12.29
N PHE A 291 4.62 -16.06 -13.06
CA PHE A 291 5.27 -15.92 -14.36
C PHE A 291 6.78 -15.73 -14.26
N SER A 292 7.30 -15.26 -13.12
CA SER A 292 8.72 -15.03 -12.88
C SER A 292 9.39 -16.13 -12.08
N ASP A 293 8.64 -16.84 -11.21
CA ASP A 293 9.13 -17.93 -10.36
C ASP A 293 8.22 -19.15 -10.44
N LYS A 294 8.68 -20.18 -11.14
CA LYS A 294 7.92 -21.42 -11.35
C LYS A 294 7.71 -22.24 -10.07
N ASN A 295 8.37 -21.92 -8.97
CA ASN A 295 8.19 -22.60 -7.69
C ASN A 295 7.15 -21.89 -6.81
N ARG A 296 6.62 -20.74 -7.25
CA ARG A 296 5.66 -19.94 -6.52
C ARG A 296 4.29 -19.94 -7.19
N MET A 297 3.24 -20.08 -6.37
CA MET A 297 1.86 -19.83 -6.80
C MET A 297 1.51 -18.38 -6.46
N ALA A 298 0.93 -17.67 -7.42
CA ALA A 298 0.52 -16.28 -7.31
C ALA A 298 -1.01 -16.13 -7.38
N ASP A 299 -1.53 -15.05 -6.83
CA ASP A 299 -2.92 -14.69 -7.00
C ASP A 299 -3.19 -14.35 -8.46
N CYS A 300 -4.27 -14.89 -8.99
CA CYS A 300 -4.66 -14.78 -10.41
C CYS A 300 -5.90 -13.91 -10.57
N LEU A 301 -5.78 -12.87 -11.36
CA LEU A 301 -6.92 -12.07 -11.84
C LEU A 301 -7.11 -12.32 -13.34
N LYS A 302 -8.27 -12.83 -13.74
CA LYS A 302 -8.67 -12.95 -15.14
C LYS A 302 -9.76 -11.94 -15.42
N ILE A 303 -9.62 -11.16 -16.50
CA ILE A 303 -10.63 -10.18 -16.91
C ILE A 303 -10.80 -10.22 -18.43
N LYS A 304 -12.06 -10.11 -18.83
CA LYS A 304 -12.44 -9.99 -20.25
C LYS A 304 -13.46 -8.88 -20.37
N PHE A 305 -13.22 -7.94 -21.31
CA PHE A 305 -14.09 -6.78 -21.45
C PHE A 305 -14.06 -6.19 -22.86
N ASN A 306 -15.12 -5.42 -23.18
CA ASN A 306 -15.21 -4.58 -24.37
C ASN A 306 -15.41 -3.14 -23.93
N ALA A 307 -14.46 -2.29 -24.23
CA ALA A 307 -14.40 -0.90 -23.78
C ALA A 307 -14.30 0.05 -24.96
N THR A 308 -14.48 1.34 -24.71
CA THR A 308 -14.29 2.38 -25.70
C THR A 308 -13.40 3.49 -25.17
N VAL A 309 -12.59 4.06 -26.07
CA VAL A 309 -11.90 5.33 -25.81
C VAL A 309 -12.14 6.27 -26.99
N VAL A 310 -12.22 7.57 -26.69
CA VAL A 310 -12.52 8.60 -27.69
C VAL A 310 -11.30 9.49 -27.89
N THR A 311 -10.97 9.77 -29.14
CA THR A 311 -10.01 10.81 -29.53
C THR A 311 -10.72 11.97 -30.14
N ASN A 312 -10.16 13.19 -30.01
CA ASN A 312 -10.73 14.44 -30.53
C ASN A 312 -12.19 14.66 -30.09
N ALA A 313 -12.54 14.32 -28.85
CA ALA A 313 -13.89 14.43 -28.32
C ALA A 313 -14.43 15.87 -28.49
N GLY A 314 -15.63 15.99 -29.03
CA GLY A 314 -16.29 17.27 -29.31
C GLY A 314 -15.91 17.94 -30.64
N ASP A 315 -15.02 17.35 -31.43
CA ASP A 315 -14.71 17.78 -32.79
C ASP A 315 -15.51 16.92 -33.78
N ALA A 316 -16.58 17.50 -34.37
CA ALA A 316 -17.52 16.77 -35.22
C ALA A 316 -16.87 16.11 -36.45
N GLU A 317 -15.73 16.62 -36.92
CA GLU A 317 -15.04 16.10 -38.11
C GLU A 317 -13.97 15.08 -37.80
N HIS A 318 -13.36 15.18 -36.58
CA HIS A 318 -12.17 14.42 -36.22
C HIS A 318 -12.39 13.48 -35.02
N GLU A 319 -13.56 13.57 -34.35
CA GLU A 319 -13.88 12.66 -33.26
C GLU A 319 -13.91 11.20 -33.71
N LYS A 320 -13.20 10.34 -33.01
CA LYS A 320 -13.23 8.90 -33.27
C LYS A 320 -13.34 8.11 -31.99
N THR A 321 -14.30 7.18 -31.95
CA THR A 321 -14.44 6.15 -30.94
C THR A 321 -13.65 4.90 -31.34
N TRP A 322 -12.76 4.47 -30.45
CA TRP A 322 -11.98 3.24 -30.61
C TRP A 322 -12.59 2.16 -29.74
N ASN A 323 -13.00 1.04 -30.36
CA ASN A 323 -13.50 -0.13 -29.66
C ASN A 323 -12.32 -1.04 -29.29
N ILE A 324 -12.23 -1.41 -28.01
CA ILE A 324 -11.16 -2.19 -27.43
C ILE A 324 -11.77 -3.47 -26.87
N SER A 325 -11.31 -4.62 -27.35
CA SER A 325 -11.64 -5.93 -26.78
C SER A 325 -10.39 -6.52 -26.13
N ALA A 326 -10.48 -6.89 -24.86
CA ALA A 326 -9.36 -7.40 -24.11
C ALA A 326 -9.70 -8.71 -23.40
N ASP A 327 -8.71 -9.61 -23.34
CA ASP A 327 -8.76 -10.88 -22.61
C ASP A 327 -7.41 -11.09 -21.92
N TYR A 328 -7.39 -10.92 -20.59
CA TYR A 328 -6.16 -10.91 -19.80
C TYR A 328 -6.16 -11.97 -18.72
N VAL A 329 -5.01 -12.61 -18.55
CA VAL A 329 -4.64 -13.40 -17.38
C VAL A 329 -3.51 -12.67 -16.69
N MET A 330 -3.73 -12.29 -15.44
CA MET A 330 -2.84 -11.44 -14.67
C MET A 330 -2.35 -12.18 -13.42
N SER A 331 -1.04 -12.26 -13.24
CA SER A 331 -0.38 -12.85 -12.10
C SER A 331 0.10 -11.75 -11.16
N MET A 332 -0.28 -11.82 -9.89
CA MET A 332 0.20 -10.86 -8.88
C MET A 332 1.67 -11.11 -8.56
N MET A 333 2.50 -10.09 -8.79
CA MET A 333 3.93 -10.12 -8.55
C MET A 333 4.29 -9.69 -7.14
N SER A 334 3.55 -8.72 -6.59
CA SER A 334 3.77 -8.14 -5.26
C SER A 334 2.56 -7.33 -4.82
N ARG A 335 2.35 -7.22 -3.50
CA ARG A 335 1.38 -6.28 -2.92
C ARG A 335 1.85 -4.83 -2.98
N GLY A 336 3.12 -4.58 -3.32
CA GLY A 336 3.69 -3.24 -3.43
C GLY A 336 3.67 -2.49 -2.08
N ASN A 337 3.91 -3.22 -0.99
CA ASN A 337 3.97 -2.62 0.34
C ASN A 337 5.28 -1.86 0.51
N LYS A 338 5.19 -0.69 1.12
CA LYS A 338 6.35 0.15 1.47
C LYS A 338 6.04 0.92 2.76
N LEU A 339 7.10 1.29 3.47
CA LEU A 339 6.97 2.17 4.63
C LEU A 339 6.59 3.57 4.14
N GLU A 340 5.52 4.12 4.69
CA GLU A 340 4.98 5.43 4.34
C GLU A 340 4.82 6.31 5.58
N SER A 341 4.91 7.62 5.37
CA SER A 341 4.57 8.65 6.36
C SER A 341 3.68 9.69 5.67
N TRP A 342 2.75 10.30 6.42
CA TRP A 342 1.82 11.30 5.90
C TRP A 342 2.22 12.74 6.26
N LYS A 343 3.33 12.90 7.00
CA LYS A 343 3.96 14.19 7.35
C LYS A 343 5.39 14.23 6.90
#